data_3f2edbf3ebefd76c84626e45cf7f7f92
#
_entry.id   3f2edbf3ebefd76c84626e45cf7f7f92
#
_cell.length_a   1.000
_cell.length_b   1.000
_cell.length_c   1.000
_cell.angle_alpha   90.00
_cell.angle_beta   90.00
_cell.angle_gamma   90.00
#
_symmetry.space_group_name_H-M   'P 1'
#
loop_
_entity.id
_entity.type
_entity.pdbx_description
1 polymer ?
#
loop_
_entity_poly.entity_id
_entity_poly.type
_entity_poly.pdbx_seq_one_letter_code
_entity_poly.pdbx_strand_id
1 'polypeptide(L)'
;MPVFNVAIFCYIAQYAVPELARGLRHNARALPKAVTIGMLITGILLALVPLAVISLTGPDNVTEVATLAWGQALGSWAMFVANIFALCAMMTSYWAVGGSMLTNIVDMFKFKSENHVPTRLISLACVALPPFILAYSGLVSFVDAIYLAGTFG
;
A
#
# COMPACT_ATOMS: atom_id res chain seq x y z
N MET A 1 12.72 -14.95 -8.32
CA MET A 1 12.91 -13.51 -8.07
C MET A 1 11.74 -12.80 -7.35
N PRO A 2 10.94 -13.47 -6.51
CA PRO A 2 9.78 -12.84 -5.86
C PRO A 2 10.16 -11.72 -4.89
N VAL A 3 11.27 -11.87 -4.15
CA VAL A 3 11.71 -10.87 -3.15
C VAL A 3 12.05 -9.52 -3.79
N PHE A 4 12.64 -9.53 -4.98
CA PHE A 4 12.97 -8.30 -5.70
C PHE A 4 11.72 -7.52 -6.12
N ASN A 5 10.70 -8.20 -6.64
CA ASN A 5 9.44 -7.57 -7.05
C ASN A 5 8.64 -7.04 -5.85
N VAL A 6 8.67 -7.77 -4.72
CA VAL A 6 8.07 -7.28 -3.48
C VAL A 6 8.80 -6.04 -2.97
N ALA A 7 10.13 -6.02 -3.03
CA ALA A 7 10.91 -4.83 -2.65
C ALA A 7 10.60 -3.64 -3.56
N ILE A 8 10.54 -3.83 -4.89
CA ILE A 8 10.13 -2.77 -5.83
C ILE A 8 8.74 -2.26 -5.46
N PHE A 9 7.77 -3.14 -5.23
CA PHE A 9 6.42 -2.75 -4.84
C PHE A 9 6.40 -1.85 -3.61
N CYS A 10 7.19 -2.19 -2.58
CA CYS A 10 7.29 -1.39 -1.36
C CYS A 10 7.90 0.02 -1.60
N TYR A 11 8.68 0.19 -2.68
CA TYR A 11 9.26 1.47 -3.08
C TYR A 11 8.45 2.21 -4.14
N ILE A 12 7.32 1.66 -4.62
CA ILE A 12 6.42 2.37 -5.53
C ILE A 12 5.69 3.48 -4.77
N ALA A 13 6.40 4.58 -4.54
CA ALA A 13 5.87 5.78 -3.88
C ALA A 13 5.51 6.89 -4.87
N GLN A 14 5.65 6.64 -6.17
CA GLN A 14 5.41 7.63 -7.22
C GLN A 14 4.00 8.22 -7.17
N TYR A 15 3.01 7.47 -6.73
CA TYR A 15 1.63 7.94 -6.56
C TYR A 15 1.48 8.97 -5.44
N ALA A 16 2.34 8.91 -4.42
CA ALA A 16 2.29 9.83 -3.28
C ALA A 16 3.03 11.14 -3.56
N VAL A 17 3.94 11.17 -4.54
CA VAL A 17 4.75 12.36 -4.84
C VAL A 17 3.91 13.56 -5.28
N PRO A 18 2.91 13.43 -6.18
CA PRO A 18 2.04 14.56 -6.55
C PRO A 18 1.26 15.10 -5.35
N GLU A 19 0.77 14.23 -4.47
CA GLU A 19 0.02 14.62 -3.28
C GLU A 19 0.93 15.33 -2.27
N LEU A 20 2.14 14.80 -2.07
CA LEU A 20 3.16 15.44 -1.24
C LEU A 20 3.56 16.81 -1.81
N ALA A 21 3.66 16.94 -3.12
CA ALA A 21 3.94 18.20 -3.80
C ALA A 21 2.80 19.23 -3.59
N ARG A 22 1.55 18.79 -3.63
CA ARG A 22 0.38 19.63 -3.31
C ARG A 22 0.43 20.11 -1.85
N GLY A 23 0.75 19.22 -0.91
CA GLY A 23 0.90 19.57 0.50
C GLY A 23 2.07 20.53 0.78
N LEU A 24 3.17 20.38 0.05
CA LEU A 24 4.40 21.18 0.19
C LEU A 24 4.47 22.36 -0.79
N ARG A 25 3.36 22.75 -1.43
CA ARG A 25 3.35 23.85 -2.43
C ARG A 25 3.95 25.17 -1.93
N HIS A 26 3.89 25.43 -0.63
CA HIS A 26 4.48 26.62 -0.02
C HIS A 26 6.00 26.50 0.22
N ASN A 27 6.54 25.27 0.15
CA ASN A 27 7.98 25.01 0.32
C ASN A 27 8.44 23.86 -0.60
N ALA A 28 8.42 24.10 -1.89
CA ALA A 28 8.80 23.12 -2.91
C ALA A 28 10.24 22.58 -2.74
N ARG A 29 11.13 23.34 -2.11
CA ARG A 29 12.51 22.89 -1.83
C ARG A 29 12.59 21.78 -0.79
N ALA A 30 11.54 21.59 0.02
CA ALA A 30 11.46 20.52 1.00
C ALA A 30 11.05 19.17 0.37
N LEU A 31 10.43 19.19 -0.82
CA LEU A 31 9.92 17.98 -1.48
C LEU A 31 11.00 16.89 -1.68
N PRO A 32 12.15 17.16 -2.32
CA PRO A 32 13.16 16.11 -2.51
C PRO A 32 13.71 15.58 -1.18
N LYS A 33 13.87 16.45 -0.18
CA LYS A 33 14.29 16.02 1.16
C LYS A 33 13.26 15.10 1.81
N ALA A 34 11.99 15.46 1.76
CA ALA A 34 10.91 14.65 2.32
C ALA A 34 10.82 13.28 1.65
N VAL A 35 10.92 13.22 0.32
CA VAL A 35 10.93 11.96 -0.44
C VAL A 35 12.15 11.11 -0.04
N THR A 36 13.35 11.69 -0.01
CA THR A 36 14.57 10.95 0.34
C THR A 36 14.51 10.39 1.76
N ILE A 37 14.08 11.19 2.74
CA ILE A 37 13.95 10.74 4.13
C ILE A 37 12.89 9.64 4.23
N GLY A 38 11.74 9.79 3.56
CA GLY A 38 10.70 8.77 3.52
C GLY A 38 11.21 7.44 2.96
N MET A 39 11.93 7.48 1.84
CA MET A 39 12.54 6.29 1.23
C MET A 39 13.57 5.62 2.14
N LEU A 40 14.41 6.39 2.83
CA LEU A 40 15.38 5.85 3.79
C LEU A 40 14.68 5.17 4.96
N ILE A 41 13.66 5.81 5.55
CA ILE A 41 12.87 5.23 6.65
C ILE A 41 12.20 3.93 6.18
N THR A 42 11.60 3.94 4.99
CA THR A 42 10.99 2.74 4.40
C THR A 42 12.01 1.61 4.25
N GLY A 43 13.22 1.89 3.76
CA GLY A 43 14.29 0.90 3.64
C GLY A 43 14.71 0.30 4.98
N ILE A 44 14.86 1.13 6.00
CA ILE A 44 15.16 0.67 7.36
C ILE A 44 14.06 -0.23 7.89
N LEU A 45 12.79 0.15 7.75
CA LEU A 45 11.66 -0.65 8.19
C LEU A 45 11.55 -1.97 7.43
N LEU A 46 11.77 -1.96 6.11
CA LEU A 46 11.77 -3.18 5.28
C LEU A 46 12.87 -4.17 5.70
N ALA A 47 13.97 -3.71 6.26
CA ALA A 47 15.00 -4.58 6.81
C ALA A 47 14.68 -5.05 8.24
N LEU A 48 14.23 -4.13 9.11
CA LEU A 48 14.03 -4.42 10.53
C LEU A 48 12.82 -5.30 10.80
N VAL A 49 11.70 -5.09 10.09
CA VAL A 49 10.45 -5.83 10.36
C VAL A 49 10.60 -7.33 10.07
N PRO A 50 11.10 -7.77 8.90
CA PRO A 50 11.34 -9.19 8.64
C PRO A 50 12.35 -9.80 9.62
N LEU A 51 13.43 -9.08 9.96
CA LEU A 51 14.41 -9.56 10.95
C LEU A 51 13.77 -9.78 12.32
N ALA A 52 12.91 -8.86 12.77
CA ALA A 52 12.18 -9.00 14.02
C ALA A 52 11.23 -10.22 13.99
N VAL A 53 10.52 -10.45 12.88
CA VAL A 53 9.64 -11.61 12.72
C VAL A 53 10.43 -12.90 12.79
N ILE A 54 11.51 -13.01 12.00
CA ILE A 54 12.37 -14.20 11.98
C ILE A 54 12.99 -14.48 13.35
N SER A 55 13.41 -13.43 14.06
CA SER A 55 14.00 -13.56 15.40
C SER A 55 13.00 -14.06 16.44
N LEU A 56 11.70 -13.76 16.29
CA LEU A 56 10.64 -14.18 17.21
C LEU A 56 10.13 -15.57 16.93
N THR A 57 9.97 -15.93 15.65
CA THR A 57 9.29 -17.18 15.25
C THR A 57 10.24 -18.27 14.78
N GLY A 58 11.48 -17.92 14.49
CA GLY A 58 12.44 -18.78 13.78
C GLY A 58 12.16 -18.83 12.27
N PRO A 59 13.16 -19.19 11.47
CA PRO A 59 13.09 -19.16 10.00
C PRO A 59 12.05 -20.13 9.41
N ASP A 60 11.78 -21.24 10.10
CA ASP A 60 10.89 -22.30 9.61
C ASP A 60 9.38 -22.02 9.88
N ASN A 61 9.09 -21.04 10.75
CA ASN A 61 7.73 -20.69 11.15
C ASN A 61 7.26 -19.31 10.63
N VAL A 62 7.93 -18.80 9.62
CA VAL A 62 7.56 -17.52 9.00
C VAL A 62 6.31 -17.71 8.17
N THR A 63 5.25 -16.95 8.48
CA THR A 63 3.99 -16.92 7.76
C THR A 63 4.00 -15.83 6.69
N GLU A 64 3.13 -15.94 5.68
CA GLU A 64 2.98 -14.92 4.62
C GLU A 64 2.63 -13.53 5.17
N VAL A 65 1.98 -13.48 6.32
CA VAL A 65 1.55 -12.24 6.97
C VAL A 65 2.17 -12.17 8.37
N ALA A 66 3.00 -11.16 8.61
CA ALA A 66 3.71 -10.97 9.88
C ALA A 66 2.80 -10.93 11.13
N THR A 67 1.55 -10.46 10.98
CA THR A 67 0.60 -10.40 12.09
C THR A 67 0.22 -11.77 12.64
N LEU A 68 0.17 -12.79 11.77
CA LEU A 68 -0.09 -14.18 12.19
C LEU A 68 1.10 -14.73 12.97
N ALA A 69 2.31 -14.53 12.48
CA ALA A 69 3.54 -14.94 13.15
C ALA A 69 3.66 -14.32 14.55
N TRP A 70 3.36 -13.04 14.69
CA TRP A 70 3.35 -12.37 15.97
C TRP A 70 2.27 -12.89 16.93
N GLY A 71 1.09 -13.22 16.41
CA GLY A 71 0.03 -13.82 17.21
C GLY A 71 0.41 -15.18 17.78
N GLN A 72 1.11 -15.99 17.00
CA GLN A 72 1.61 -17.29 17.44
C GLN A 72 2.73 -17.16 18.48
N ALA A 73 3.63 -16.20 18.33
CA ALA A 73 4.77 -16.01 19.20
C ALA A 73 4.42 -15.26 20.51
N LEU A 74 3.57 -14.24 20.46
CA LEU A 74 3.29 -13.31 21.54
C LEU A 74 1.87 -13.44 22.14
N GLY A 75 1.05 -14.32 21.54
CA GLY A 75 -0.31 -14.58 21.99
C GLY A 75 -1.40 -13.70 21.36
N SER A 76 -2.64 -13.99 21.72
CA SER A 76 -3.87 -13.43 21.09
C SER A 76 -3.94 -11.90 21.18
N TRP A 77 -3.39 -11.31 22.23
CA TRP A 77 -3.40 -9.87 22.39
C TRP A 77 -2.54 -9.15 21.34
N ALA A 78 -1.34 -9.66 21.09
CA ALA A 78 -0.45 -9.12 20.07
C ALA A 78 -1.06 -9.26 18.67
N MET A 79 -1.70 -10.40 18.40
CA MET A 79 -2.44 -10.63 17.16
C MET A 79 -3.57 -9.62 16.96
N PHE A 80 -4.33 -9.32 18.01
CA PHE A 80 -5.42 -8.33 17.94
C PHE A 80 -4.91 -6.94 17.60
N VAL A 81 -3.87 -6.47 18.31
CA VAL A 81 -3.26 -5.15 18.07
C VAL A 81 -2.64 -5.07 16.67
N ALA A 82 -1.92 -6.12 16.24
CA ALA A 82 -1.31 -6.16 14.92
C ALA A 82 -2.37 -6.16 13.79
N ASN A 83 -3.50 -6.84 13.98
CA ASN A 83 -4.59 -6.84 13.01
C ASN A 83 -5.29 -5.48 12.93
N ILE A 84 -5.50 -4.79 14.04
CA ILE A 84 -6.03 -3.41 14.02
C ILE A 84 -5.06 -2.49 13.28
N PHE A 85 -3.77 -2.57 13.56
CA PHE A 85 -2.75 -1.80 12.86
C PHE A 85 -2.78 -2.09 11.35
N ALA A 86 -2.81 -3.36 10.96
CA ALA A 86 -2.89 -3.77 9.56
C ALA A 86 -4.15 -3.23 8.87
N LEU A 87 -5.30 -3.29 9.54
CA LEU A 87 -6.55 -2.73 9.03
C LEU A 87 -6.44 -1.22 8.78
N CYS A 88 -5.93 -0.47 9.75
CA CYS A 88 -5.72 0.97 9.60
C CYS A 88 -4.74 1.31 8.49
N ALA A 89 -3.63 0.55 8.38
CA ALA A 89 -2.65 0.71 7.32
C ALA A 89 -3.24 0.43 5.92
N MET A 90 -4.04 -0.63 5.79
CA MET A 90 -4.74 -0.94 4.53
C MET A 90 -5.74 0.15 4.16
N MET A 91 -6.52 0.65 5.10
CA MET A 91 -7.50 1.72 4.85
C MET A 91 -6.82 3.01 4.37
N THR A 92 -5.74 3.41 5.03
CA THR A 92 -5.00 4.63 4.65
C THR A 92 -4.33 4.48 3.29
N SER A 93 -3.71 3.33 3.01
CA SER A 93 -3.11 3.02 1.72
C SER A 93 -4.15 2.98 0.60
N TYR A 94 -5.29 2.33 0.84
CA TYR A 94 -6.39 2.27 -0.12
C TYR A 94 -6.94 3.66 -0.44
N TRP A 95 -7.06 4.52 0.57
CA TRP A 95 -7.51 5.91 0.37
C TRP A 95 -6.52 6.70 -0.47
N ALA A 96 -5.22 6.60 -0.19
CA ALA A 96 -4.18 7.33 -0.90
C ALA A 96 -4.09 6.91 -2.38
N VAL A 97 -4.00 5.60 -2.63
CA VAL A 97 -3.93 5.05 -4.01
C VAL A 97 -5.24 5.25 -4.75
N GLY A 98 -6.37 5.02 -4.10
CA GLY A 98 -7.71 5.21 -4.68
C GLY A 98 -7.97 6.67 -5.06
N GLY A 99 -7.53 7.63 -4.24
CA GLY A 99 -7.60 9.05 -4.55
C GLY A 99 -6.81 9.43 -5.79
N SER A 100 -5.55 8.98 -5.88
CA SER A 100 -4.71 9.20 -7.06
C SER A 100 -5.32 8.59 -8.33
N MET A 101 -5.84 7.37 -8.23
CA MET A 101 -6.47 6.68 -9.36
C MET A 101 -7.77 7.38 -9.79
N LEU A 102 -8.55 7.88 -8.85
CA LEU A 102 -9.74 8.67 -9.13
C LEU A 102 -9.40 9.92 -9.94
N THR A 103 -8.40 10.68 -9.52
CA THR A 103 -7.91 11.85 -10.25
C THR A 103 -7.48 11.48 -11.68
N ASN A 104 -6.70 10.40 -11.82
CA ASN A 104 -6.25 9.92 -13.14
C ASN A 104 -7.44 9.53 -14.06
N ILE A 105 -8.47 8.88 -13.52
CA ILE A 105 -9.68 8.53 -14.29
C ILE A 105 -10.41 9.77 -14.74
N VAL A 106 -10.59 10.76 -13.86
CA VAL A 106 -11.26 12.04 -14.18
C VAL A 106 -10.51 12.76 -15.29
N ASP A 107 -9.18 12.81 -15.23
CA ASP A 107 -8.35 13.46 -16.24
C ASP A 107 -8.37 12.69 -17.58
N MET A 108 -8.28 11.35 -17.53
CA MET A 108 -8.28 10.51 -18.73
C MET A 108 -9.59 10.61 -19.51
N PHE A 109 -10.73 10.61 -18.82
CA PHE A 109 -12.04 10.74 -19.44
C PHE A 109 -12.49 12.19 -19.63
N LYS A 110 -11.66 13.17 -19.27
CA LYS A 110 -11.94 14.61 -19.39
C LYS A 110 -13.27 15.01 -18.74
N PHE A 111 -13.59 14.44 -17.61
CA PHE A 111 -14.77 14.84 -16.86
C PHE A 111 -14.65 16.29 -16.38
N LYS A 112 -15.76 17.03 -16.42
CA LYS A 112 -15.79 18.47 -16.12
C LYS A 112 -15.34 18.84 -14.70
N SER A 113 -15.49 17.94 -13.73
CA SER A 113 -15.11 18.19 -12.33
C SER A 113 -15.13 16.91 -11.51
N GLU A 114 -14.15 16.74 -10.63
CA GLU A 114 -14.09 15.67 -9.62
C GLU A 114 -15.24 15.75 -8.60
N ASN A 115 -15.81 16.94 -8.40
CA ASN A 115 -16.88 17.19 -7.43
C ASN A 115 -18.29 16.89 -7.97
N HIS A 116 -18.42 16.55 -9.25
CA HIS A 116 -19.72 16.17 -9.82
C HIS A 116 -20.11 14.76 -9.32
N VAL A 117 -21.22 14.66 -8.61
CA VAL A 117 -21.66 13.40 -7.95
C VAL A 117 -21.65 12.18 -8.87
N PRO A 118 -22.23 12.20 -10.09
CA PRO A 118 -22.19 11.05 -10.98
C PRO A 118 -20.77 10.69 -11.44
N THR A 119 -19.93 11.68 -11.73
CA THR A 119 -18.53 11.46 -12.09
C THR A 119 -17.78 10.75 -10.96
N ARG A 120 -17.97 11.22 -9.74
CA ARG A 120 -17.34 10.65 -8.55
C ARG A 120 -17.80 9.21 -8.29
N LEU A 121 -19.09 8.93 -8.45
CA LEU A 121 -19.64 7.58 -8.29
C LEU A 121 -19.09 6.60 -9.34
N ILE A 122 -19.05 7.00 -10.60
CA ILE A 122 -18.51 6.18 -11.69
C ILE A 122 -17.02 5.91 -11.47
N SER A 123 -16.23 6.93 -11.16
CA SER A 123 -14.81 6.80 -10.91
C SER A 123 -14.55 5.92 -9.68
N LEU A 124 -15.32 6.08 -8.61
CA LEU A 124 -15.21 5.27 -7.41
C LEU A 124 -15.57 3.80 -7.67
N ALA A 125 -16.59 3.54 -8.48
CA ALA A 125 -16.93 2.20 -8.92
C ALA A 125 -15.81 1.57 -9.75
N CYS A 126 -15.21 2.31 -10.68
CA CYS A 126 -14.08 1.84 -11.48
C CYS A 126 -12.83 1.53 -10.63
N VAL A 127 -12.64 2.24 -9.53
CA VAL A 127 -11.51 1.99 -8.61
C VAL A 127 -11.78 0.83 -7.66
N ALA A 128 -13.02 0.71 -7.15
CA ALA A 128 -13.35 -0.25 -6.10
C ALA A 128 -13.78 -1.63 -6.63
N LEU A 129 -14.53 -1.68 -7.73
CA LEU A 129 -15.10 -2.95 -8.22
C LEU A 129 -14.06 -3.95 -8.72
N PRO A 130 -13.05 -3.58 -9.54
CA PRO A 130 -12.10 -4.56 -10.05
C PRO A 130 -11.32 -5.29 -8.95
N PRO A 131 -10.70 -4.61 -7.97
CA PRO A 131 -10.00 -5.30 -6.89
C PRO A 131 -10.95 -6.09 -5.98
N PHE A 132 -12.17 -5.60 -5.77
CA PHE A 132 -13.17 -6.33 -4.99
C PHE A 132 -13.58 -7.65 -5.68
N ILE A 133 -13.83 -7.62 -6.99
CA ILE A 133 -14.18 -8.82 -7.77
C ILE A 133 -13.01 -9.81 -7.76
N LEU A 134 -11.78 -9.35 -7.96
CA LEU A 134 -10.58 -10.19 -7.91
C LEU A 134 -10.39 -10.83 -6.54
N ALA A 135 -10.55 -10.06 -5.47
CA ALA A 135 -10.45 -10.57 -4.11
C ALA A 135 -11.56 -11.58 -3.78
N TYR A 136 -12.81 -11.28 -4.18
CA TYR A 136 -13.95 -12.17 -3.94
C TYR A 136 -13.88 -13.47 -4.74
N SER A 137 -13.37 -13.43 -5.96
CA SER A 137 -13.23 -14.61 -6.82
C SER A 137 -12.16 -15.59 -6.34
N GLY A 138 -11.24 -15.15 -5.47
CA GLY A 138 -10.11 -15.97 -5.00
C GLY A 138 -9.12 -16.37 -6.10
N LEU A 139 -9.20 -15.73 -7.27
CA LEU A 139 -8.37 -16.06 -8.44
C LEU A 139 -6.90 -15.65 -8.27
N VAL A 140 -6.64 -14.70 -7.38
CA VAL A 140 -5.29 -14.14 -7.18
C VAL A 140 -4.98 -14.17 -5.69
N SER A 141 -3.87 -14.81 -5.32
CA SER A 141 -3.37 -14.76 -3.95
C SER A 141 -2.81 -13.37 -3.63
N PHE A 142 -2.68 -13.05 -2.34
CA PHE A 142 -2.09 -11.79 -1.89
C PHE A 142 -0.66 -11.60 -2.43
N VAL A 143 0.14 -12.68 -2.42
CA VAL A 143 1.52 -12.67 -2.91
C VAL A 143 1.57 -12.47 -4.42
N ASP A 144 0.68 -13.12 -5.17
CA ASP A 144 0.60 -12.96 -6.63
C ASP A 144 0.18 -11.54 -7.02
N ALA A 145 -0.73 -10.93 -6.27
CA ALA A 145 -1.14 -9.55 -6.50
C ALA A 145 0.03 -8.57 -6.31
N ILE A 146 0.81 -8.72 -5.24
CA ILE A 146 2.01 -7.91 -5.00
C ILE A 146 3.07 -8.16 -6.09
N TYR A 147 3.26 -9.42 -6.49
CA TYR A 147 4.21 -9.79 -7.54
C TYR A 147 3.85 -9.12 -8.87
N LEU A 148 2.58 -9.19 -9.28
CA LEU A 148 2.08 -8.52 -10.48
C LEU A 148 2.26 -7.01 -10.40
N ALA A 149 1.88 -6.40 -9.28
CA ALA A 149 2.03 -4.96 -9.07
C ALA A 149 3.50 -4.51 -9.13
N GLY A 150 4.44 -5.28 -8.55
CA GLY A 150 5.87 -4.99 -8.62
C GLY A 150 6.51 -5.27 -10.00
N THR A 151 5.83 -6.04 -10.86
CA THR A 151 6.32 -6.33 -12.22
C THR A 151 5.88 -5.27 -13.23
N PHE A 152 4.67 -4.74 -13.08
CA PHE A 152 4.05 -3.80 -14.03
C PHE A 152 3.99 -2.35 -13.52
N GLY A 153 4.26 -2.09 -12.25
CA GLY A 153 4.31 -0.76 -11.65
C GLY A 153 5.69 -0.15 -11.75
#